data_9b5a157cd39c701b96b2beb611a96b3f
#
_entry.id   9b5a157cd39c701b96b2beb611a96b3f
#
_cell.length_a   1.000
_cell.length_b   1.000
_cell.length_c   1.000
_cell.angle_alpha   90.00
_cell.angle_beta   90.00
_cell.angle_gamma   90.00
#
_symmetry.space_group_name_H-M   'P 1'
#
loop_
_entity.id
_entity.type
_entity.pdbx_description
1 polymer ?
#
loop_
_entity_poly.entity_id
_entity_poly.type
_entity_poly.pdbx_seq_one_letter_code
_entity_poly.pdbx_strand_id
1 'polypeptide(L)'
;MFVLIVGAGRVGSAVAKSALTAGHQVSVLDEDPLSHERLDAGQSRSWEDSGGQFTVGTALETDALIQAGIERAEVFIASTAGDNTNLIIAQIAQKRFGIENVYVRVMDPARAGWYGEQGLHTISPTKHAIEMFERALQPELA
;
A
#
# COMPACT_ATOMS: atom_id res chain seq x y z
N MET A 1 6.83 -9.53 9.99
CA MET A 1 5.36 -9.37 9.93
C MET A 1 4.86 -9.79 8.55
N PHE A 2 3.59 -10.11 8.44
CA PHE A 2 2.97 -10.34 7.14
C PHE A 2 2.31 -9.05 6.66
N VAL A 3 2.77 -8.54 5.53
CA VAL A 3 2.31 -7.28 4.94
C VAL A 3 1.55 -7.57 3.65
N LEU A 4 0.30 -7.13 3.57
CA LEU A 4 -0.49 -7.19 2.34
C LEU A 4 -0.58 -5.80 1.74
N ILE A 5 -0.14 -5.66 0.50
CA ILE A 5 -0.16 -4.41 -0.24
C ILE A 5 -1.13 -4.54 -1.41
N VAL A 6 -2.09 -3.64 -1.51
CA VAL A 6 -3.01 -3.56 -2.64
C VAL A 6 -2.61 -2.39 -3.52
N GLY A 7 -2.28 -2.71 -4.77
CA GLY A 7 -1.79 -1.74 -5.74
C GLY A 7 -0.27 -1.83 -5.91
N ALA A 8 0.16 -2.31 -7.06
CA ALA A 8 1.57 -2.49 -7.42
C ALA A 8 2.04 -1.45 -8.44
N GLY A 9 1.63 -0.20 -8.26
CA GLY A 9 2.16 0.92 -9.02
C GLY A 9 3.57 1.28 -8.55
N ARG A 10 4.04 2.47 -8.87
CA ARG A 10 5.39 2.91 -8.49
C ARG A 10 5.61 2.88 -6.98
N VAL A 11 4.64 3.36 -6.22
CA VAL A 11 4.76 3.39 -4.76
C VAL A 11 4.62 1.99 -4.18
N GLY A 12 3.53 1.30 -4.50
CA GLY A 12 3.26 -0.02 -3.93
C GLY A 12 4.35 -1.04 -4.22
N SER A 13 4.86 -1.07 -5.46
CA SER A 13 5.94 -2.01 -5.82
C SER A 13 7.25 -1.67 -5.10
N ALA A 14 7.59 -0.40 -4.96
CA ALA A 14 8.79 0.01 -4.24
C ALA A 14 8.70 -0.34 -2.75
N VAL A 15 7.57 -0.08 -2.13
CA VAL A 15 7.33 -0.44 -0.73
C VAL A 15 7.38 -1.94 -0.54
N ALA A 16 6.78 -2.71 -1.45
CA ALA A 16 6.81 -4.17 -1.39
C ALA A 16 8.24 -4.72 -1.41
N LYS A 17 9.07 -4.23 -2.32
CA LYS A 17 10.47 -4.66 -2.42
C LYS A 17 11.27 -4.29 -1.17
N SER A 18 11.06 -3.09 -0.64
CA SER A 18 11.72 -2.66 0.59
C SER A 18 11.30 -3.50 1.80
N ALA A 19 10.02 -3.80 1.91
CA ALA A 19 9.51 -4.62 3.01
C ALA A 19 10.06 -6.05 2.96
N LEU A 20 10.13 -6.64 1.76
CA LEU A 20 10.70 -7.97 1.58
C LEU A 20 12.18 -7.99 1.95
N THR A 21 12.94 -7.00 1.53
CA THR A 21 14.36 -6.85 1.87
C THR A 21 14.56 -6.69 3.38
N ALA A 22 13.63 -6.03 4.05
CA ALA A 22 13.67 -5.85 5.51
C ALA A 22 13.30 -7.12 6.29
N GLY A 23 12.96 -8.21 5.62
CA GLY A 23 12.69 -9.49 6.26
C GLY A 23 11.22 -9.78 6.54
N HIS A 24 10.31 -8.95 6.04
CA HIS A 24 8.88 -9.21 6.17
C HIS A 24 8.39 -10.19 5.12
N GLN A 25 7.31 -10.90 5.43
CA GLN A 25 6.55 -11.64 4.42
C GLN A 25 5.66 -10.64 3.70
N VAL A 26 5.68 -10.64 2.37
CA VAL A 26 4.98 -9.63 1.58
C VAL A 26 4.13 -10.29 0.50
N SER A 27 2.85 -9.93 0.48
CA SER A 27 1.90 -10.30 -0.57
C SER A 27 1.39 -9.02 -1.24
N VAL A 28 1.32 -9.05 -2.56
CA VAL A 28 0.83 -7.93 -3.36
C VAL A 28 -0.38 -8.37 -4.15
N LEU A 29 -1.43 -7.57 -4.12
CA LEU A 29 -2.66 -7.77 -4.89
C LEU A 29 -2.83 -6.61 -5.86
N ASP A 30 -2.98 -6.93 -7.14
CA ASP A 30 -3.23 -5.92 -8.19
C ASP A 30 -4.15 -6.52 -9.26
N GLU A 31 -5.01 -5.71 -9.82
CA GLU A 31 -5.93 -6.17 -10.87
C GLU A 31 -5.26 -6.30 -12.24
N ASP A 32 -4.10 -5.65 -12.42
CA ASP A 32 -3.33 -5.70 -13.67
C ASP A 32 -2.18 -6.69 -13.54
N PRO A 33 -2.21 -7.82 -14.28
CA PRO A 33 -1.12 -8.79 -14.22
C PRO A 33 0.23 -8.23 -14.68
N LEU A 34 0.25 -7.18 -15.48
CA LEU A 34 1.50 -6.55 -15.93
C LEU A 34 2.20 -5.79 -14.81
N SER A 35 1.52 -5.49 -13.72
CA SER A 35 2.12 -4.86 -12.54
C SER A 35 3.21 -5.71 -11.91
N HIS A 36 3.19 -7.02 -12.13
CA HIS A 36 4.22 -7.94 -11.67
C HIS A 36 5.63 -7.55 -12.17
N GLU A 37 5.71 -6.98 -13.35
CA GLU A 37 6.99 -6.54 -13.93
C GLU A 37 7.71 -5.53 -13.02
N ARG A 38 6.97 -4.68 -12.32
CA ARG A 38 7.56 -3.70 -11.41
C ARG A 38 8.19 -4.36 -10.19
N LEU A 39 7.67 -5.51 -9.77
CA LEU A 39 8.22 -6.27 -8.64
C LEU A 39 9.52 -6.97 -9.03
N ASP A 40 9.66 -7.38 -10.27
CA ASP A 40 10.89 -8.02 -10.79
C ASP A 40 11.95 -6.99 -11.18
N ALA A 41 11.55 -5.77 -11.53
CA ALA A 41 12.45 -4.77 -12.09
C ALA A 41 13.58 -4.41 -11.11
N GLY A 42 14.82 -4.42 -11.64
CA GLY A 42 15.99 -4.08 -10.86
C GLY A 42 16.42 -5.13 -9.85
N GLN A 43 15.83 -6.30 -9.87
CA GLN A 43 16.15 -7.39 -8.96
C GLN A 43 16.96 -8.48 -9.66
N SER A 44 17.90 -9.10 -8.93
CA SER A 44 18.69 -10.22 -9.45
C SER A 44 17.90 -11.53 -9.49
N ARG A 45 16.84 -11.62 -8.69
CA ARG A 45 15.93 -12.76 -8.61
C ARG A 45 14.51 -12.29 -8.84
N SER A 46 13.63 -13.18 -9.30
CA SER A 46 12.22 -12.85 -9.43
C SER A 46 11.60 -12.54 -8.06
N TRP A 47 10.46 -11.87 -8.07
CA TRP A 47 9.70 -11.56 -6.87
C TRP A 47 9.38 -12.83 -6.06
N GLU A 48 8.90 -13.87 -6.74
CA GLU A 48 8.53 -15.13 -6.11
C GLU A 48 9.76 -15.89 -5.59
N ASP A 49 10.85 -15.91 -6.33
CA ASP A 49 12.10 -16.55 -5.90
C ASP A 49 12.69 -15.85 -4.68
N SER A 50 12.41 -14.57 -4.51
CA SER A 50 12.83 -13.79 -3.33
C SER A 50 11.89 -14.00 -2.14
N GLY A 51 10.81 -14.75 -2.30
CA GLY A 51 9.86 -15.05 -1.23
C GLY A 51 8.57 -14.22 -1.27
N GLY A 52 8.41 -13.35 -2.26
CA GLY A 52 7.19 -12.55 -2.41
C GLY A 52 6.03 -13.34 -3.00
N GLN A 53 4.82 -12.87 -2.74
CA GLN A 53 3.60 -13.41 -3.32
C GLN A 53 2.92 -12.32 -4.15
N PHE A 54 2.33 -12.71 -5.29
CA PHE A 54 1.57 -11.80 -6.14
C PHE A 54 0.27 -12.47 -6.56
N THR A 55 -0.84 -11.76 -6.38
CA THR A 55 -2.18 -12.22 -6.73
C THR A 55 -2.80 -11.22 -7.71
N VAL A 56 -3.38 -11.72 -8.80
CA VAL A 56 -4.15 -10.90 -9.74
C VAL A 56 -5.61 -10.94 -9.33
N GLY A 57 -6.18 -9.76 -9.08
CA GLY A 57 -7.58 -9.65 -8.71
C GLY A 57 -7.90 -8.25 -8.22
N THR A 58 -9.20 -7.99 -8.02
CA THR A 58 -9.65 -6.72 -7.46
C THR A 58 -9.86 -6.86 -5.96
N ALA A 59 -9.36 -5.88 -5.20
CA ALA A 59 -9.52 -5.87 -3.74
C ALA A 59 -10.97 -5.60 -3.30
N LEU A 60 -11.86 -5.29 -4.21
CA LEU A 60 -13.29 -5.16 -3.91
C LEU A 60 -13.98 -6.54 -3.82
N GLU A 61 -13.30 -7.60 -4.25
CA GLU A 61 -13.79 -8.97 -4.12
C GLU A 61 -13.14 -9.65 -2.92
N THR A 62 -13.95 -10.11 -1.98
CA THR A 62 -13.48 -10.76 -0.76
C THR A 62 -12.59 -11.97 -1.07
N ASP A 63 -12.94 -12.78 -2.07
CA ASP A 63 -12.16 -13.96 -2.43
C ASP A 63 -10.74 -13.62 -2.86
N ALA A 64 -10.56 -12.52 -3.61
CA ALA A 64 -9.23 -12.05 -4.00
C ALA A 64 -8.40 -11.62 -2.78
N LEU A 65 -9.02 -10.92 -1.85
CA LEU A 65 -8.35 -10.53 -0.60
C LEU A 65 -7.92 -11.75 0.21
N ILE A 66 -8.79 -12.75 0.32
CA ILE A 66 -8.49 -13.99 1.04
C ILE A 66 -7.35 -14.75 0.35
N GLN A 67 -7.41 -14.86 -0.97
CA GLN A 67 -6.34 -15.50 -1.75
C GLN A 67 -5.00 -14.79 -1.55
N ALA A 68 -5.01 -13.47 -1.45
CA ALA A 68 -3.81 -12.67 -1.20
C ALA A 68 -3.31 -12.75 0.25
N GLY A 69 -4.07 -13.33 1.16
CA GLY A 69 -3.64 -13.60 2.53
C GLY A 69 -4.12 -12.58 3.57
N ILE A 70 -5.20 -11.86 3.31
CA ILE A 70 -5.68 -10.82 4.24
C ILE A 70 -5.98 -11.38 5.64
N GLU A 71 -6.39 -12.64 5.74
CA GLU A 71 -6.69 -13.26 7.03
C GLU A 71 -5.46 -13.43 7.92
N ARG A 72 -4.26 -13.43 7.32
CA ARG A 72 -2.98 -13.54 8.03
C ARG A 72 -2.24 -12.21 8.12
N ALA A 73 -2.74 -11.17 7.47
CA ALA A 73 -2.02 -9.91 7.38
C ALA A 73 -2.02 -9.18 8.73
N GLU A 74 -0.85 -8.72 9.12
CA GLU A 74 -0.67 -7.86 10.30
C GLU A 74 -0.64 -6.39 9.91
N VAL A 75 -0.24 -6.11 8.67
CA VAL A 75 -0.21 -4.78 8.09
C VAL A 75 -0.91 -4.81 6.73
N PHE A 76 -1.75 -3.84 6.48
CA PHE A 76 -2.46 -3.68 5.21
C PHE A 76 -2.15 -2.30 4.64
N ILE A 77 -1.77 -2.26 3.37
CA ILE A 77 -1.45 -1.00 2.68
C ILE A 77 -2.34 -0.86 1.45
N ALA A 78 -3.18 0.17 1.44
CA ALA A 78 -4.03 0.51 0.31
C ALA A 78 -3.34 1.59 -0.52
N SER A 79 -2.78 1.21 -1.68
CA SER A 79 -1.98 2.10 -2.52
C SER A 79 -2.38 2.07 -3.99
N THR A 80 -3.66 1.89 -4.27
CA THR A 80 -4.19 2.02 -5.63
C THR A 80 -4.21 3.48 -6.08
N ALA A 81 -4.52 3.74 -7.34
CA ALA A 81 -4.59 5.10 -7.88
C ALA A 81 -5.80 5.90 -7.38
N GLY A 82 -6.82 5.24 -6.83
CA GLY A 82 -8.08 5.89 -6.44
C GLY A 82 -8.27 6.04 -4.94
N ASP A 83 -8.51 7.27 -4.49
CA ASP A 83 -8.76 7.54 -3.06
C ASP A 83 -10.00 6.81 -2.53
N ASN A 84 -11.09 6.79 -3.30
CA ASN A 84 -12.32 6.12 -2.89
C ASN A 84 -12.10 4.60 -2.74
N THR A 85 -11.41 3.98 -3.69
CA THR A 85 -11.07 2.57 -3.62
C THR A 85 -10.20 2.29 -2.38
N ASN A 86 -9.17 3.10 -2.17
CA ASN A 86 -8.27 2.94 -1.02
C ASN A 86 -9.03 3.04 0.31
N LEU A 87 -9.97 3.97 0.41
CA LEU A 87 -10.80 4.10 1.61
C LEU A 87 -11.65 2.85 1.84
N ILE A 88 -12.33 2.38 0.80
CA ILE A 88 -13.23 1.22 0.92
C ILE A 88 -12.45 -0.03 1.35
N ILE A 89 -11.36 -0.34 0.67
CA ILE A 89 -10.58 -1.54 0.99
C ILE A 89 -9.90 -1.44 2.34
N ALA A 90 -9.48 -0.23 2.73
CA ALA A 90 -8.90 0.00 4.06
C ALA A 90 -9.93 -0.24 5.16
N GLN A 91 -11.16 0.20 4.98
CA GLN A 91 -12.24 -0.05 5.94
C GLN A 91 -12.61 -1.53 6.00
N ILE A 92 -12.59 -2.23 4.88
CA ILE A 92 -12.80 -3.68 4.85
C ILE A 92 -11.71 -4.37 5.69
N ALA A 93 -10.45 -4.02 5.47
CA ALA A 93 -9.34 -4.59 6.21
C ALA A 93 -9.47 -4.32 7.72
N GLN A 94 -9.80 -3.09 8.09
CA GLN A 94 -9.92 -2.68 9.48
C GLN A 94 -11.12 -3.31 10.18
N LYS A 95 -12.30 -3.17 9.57
CA LYS A 95 -13.57 -3.51 10.25
C LYS A 95 -13.96 -4.97 10.07
N ARG A 96 -13.73 -5.53 8.90
CA ARG A 96 -14.13 -6.91 8.61
C ARG A 96 -13.06 -7.93 9.00
N PHE A 97 -11.80 -7.60 8.81
CA PHE A 97 -10.69 -8.50 9.11
C PHE A 97 -9.92 -8.14 10.36
N GLY A 98 -10.27 -7.03 11.02
CA GLY A 98 -9.70 -6.67 12.31
C GLY A 98 -8.22 -6.27 12.27
N ILE A 99 -7.71 -5.82 11.12
CA ILE A 99 -6.32 -5.41 11.02
C ILE A 99 -6.18 -4.02 11.65
N GLU A 100 -5.28 -3.89 12.63
CA GLU A 100 -5.06 -2.64 13.35
C GLU A 100 -4.17 -1.67 12.57
N ASN A 101 -3.19 -2.20 11.86
CA ASN A 101 -2.20 -1.39 11.14
C ASN A 101 -2.60 -1.27 9.66
N VAL A 102 -3.48 -0.34 9.37
CA VAL A 102 -3.97 -0.07 8.02
C VAL A 102 -3.46 1.28 7.55
N TYR A 103 -2.67 1.27 6.48
CA TYR A 103 -2.09 2.46 5.85
C TYR A 103 -2.79 2.74 4.54
N VAL A 104 -3.17 3.99 4.32
CA VAL A 104 -3.98 4.39 3.17
C VAL A 104 -3.32 5.55 2.43
N ARG A 105 -3.05 5.35 1.15
CA ARG A 105 -2.60 6.45 0.29
C ARG A 105 -3.80 7.33 -0.05
N VAL A 106 -3.68 8.63 0.20
CA VAL A 106 -4.71 9.62 -0.07
C VAL A 106 -4.10 10.73 -0.92
N MET A 107 -4.54 10.85 -2.17
CA MET A 107 -4.00 11.88 -3.08
C MET A 107 -4.54 13.25 -2.76
N ASP A 108 -5.80 13.35 -2.35
CA ASP A 108 -6.43 14.62 -1.97
C ASP A 108 -6.11 14.95 -0.51
N PRO A 109 -5.30 15.98 -0.23
CA PRO A 109 -4.93 16.35 1.14
C PRO A 109 -6.13 16.70 2.03
N ALA A 110 -7.22 17.21 1.43
CA ALA A 110 -8.43 17.57 2.19
C ALA A 110 -9.12 16.36 2.82
N ARG A 111 -8.92 15.17 2.27
CA ARG A 111 -9.53 13.93 2.78
C ARG A 111 -8.70 13.25 3.87
N ALA A 112 -7.41 13.54 3.95
CA ALA A 112 -6.49 12.84 4.83
C ALA A 112 -6.90 12.92 6.31
N GLY A 113 -7.36 14.08 6.76
CA GLY A 113 -7.80 14.28 8.14
C GLY A 113 -9.00 13.42 8.50
N TRP A 114 -10.00 13.35 7.61
CA TRP A 114 -11.18 12.54 7.84
C TRP A 114 -10.84 11.04 7.92
N TYR A 115 -9.97 10.56 7.04
CA TYR A 115 -9.53 9.18 7.06
C TYR A 115 -8.84 8.84 8.39
N GLY A 116 -8.01 9.77 8.90
CA GLY A 116 -7.35 9.61 10.18
C GLY A 116 -8.34 9.49 11.34
N GLU A 117 -9.44 10.22 11.30
CA GLU A 117 -10.50 10.14 12.31
C GLU A 117 -11.18 8.77 12.34
N GLN A 118 -11.12 8.03 11.24
CA GLN A 118 -11.63 6.67 11.16
C GLN A 118 -10.65 5.61 11.70
N GLY A 119 -9.53 6.04 12.26
CA GLY A 119 -8.52 5.13 12.79
C GLY A 119 -7.56 4.58 11.74
N LEU A 120 -7.53 5.17 10.56
CA LEU A 120 -6.64 4.77 9.47
C LEU A 120 -5.37 5.62 9.49
N HIS A 121 -4.23 5.01 9.19
CA HIS A 121 -2.97 5.75 9.02
C HIS A 121 -2.91 6.26 7.59
N THR A 122 -2.97 7.58 7.41
CA THR A 122 -2.98 8.18 6.09
C THR A 122 -1.60 8.62 5.64
N ILE A 123 -1.31 8.39 4.37
CA ILE A 123 -0.11 8.89 3.71
C ILE A 123 -0.55 9.67 2.48
N SER A 124 -0.27 10.98 2.47
CA SER A 124 -0.61 11.87 1.37
C SER A 124 0.67 12.29 0.64
N PRO A 125 0.96 11.70 -0.53
CA PRO A 125 2.14 12.10 -1.31
C PRO A 125 2.07 13.57 -1.73
N THR A 126 0.89 14.05 -2.07
CA THR A 126 0.68 15.46 -2.44
C THR A 126 1.06 16.40 -1.30
N LYS A 127 0.59 16.11 -0.09
CA LYS A 127 0.91 16.90 1.08
C LYS A 127 2.42 16.88 1.38
N HIS A 128 3.03 15.71 1.32
CA HIS A 128 4.48 15.58 1.53
C HIS A 128 5.29 16.35 0.49
N ALA A 129 4.89 16.32 -0.77
CA ALA A 129 5.56 17.09 -1.82
C ALA A 129 5.46 18.59 -1.55
N ILE A 130 4.28 19.09 -1.17
CA ILE A 130 4.06 20.49 -0.84
C ILE A 130 4.99 20.90 0.30
N GLU A 131 5.02 20.12 1.38
CA GLU A 131 5.86 20.42 2.55
C GLU A 131 7.35 20.44 2.20
N MET A 132 7.81 19.56 1.34
CA MET A 132 9.19 19.53 0.89
C MET A 132 9.57 20.77 0.10
N PHE A 133 8.70 21.24 -0.80
CA PHE A 133 8.92 22.47 -1.54
C PHE A 133 8.94 23.68 -0.62
N GLU A 134 8.02 23.73 0.34
CA GLU A 134 7.98 24.81 1.32
C GLU A 134 9.26 24.89 2.13
N ARG A 135 9.80 23.76 2.58
CA ARG A 135 11.08 23.71 3.27
C ARG A 135 12.24 24.20 2.42
N ALA A 136 12.23 23.81 1.14
CA ALA A 136 13.29 24.23 0.22
C ALA A 136 13.30 25.75 0.01
N LEU A 137 12.12 26.39 0.08
CA LEU A 137 11.98 27.83 -0.06
C LEU A 137 12.25 28.60 1.24
N GLN A 138 12.28 27.91 2.38
CA GLN A 138 12.50 28.48 3.70
C GLN A 138 13.57 27.66 4.46
N PRO A 139 14.80 27.62 3.95
CA PRO A 139 15.83 26.72 4.51
C PRO A 139 16.18 27.03 5.96
N GLU A 140 15.97 28.25 6.44
CA GLU A 140 16.21 28.63 7.82
C GLU A 140 15.22 28.01 8.79
N LEU A 141 14.10 27.45 8.30
CA LEU A 141 13.09 26.80 9.11
C LEU A 141 13.23 25.26 9.10
N ALA A 142 14.15 24.74 8.31
CA ALA A 142 14.31 23.31 8.12
C ALA A 142 15.13 22.63 9.23
#